data_ca1046e5fb55d822fe768b1a5a398858
#
_entry.id   ca1046e5fb55d822fe768b1a5a398858
#
_cell.length_a   1.000
_cell.length_b   1.000
_cell.length_c   1.000
_cell.angle_alpha   90.00
_cell.angle_beta   90.00
_cell.angle_gamma   90.00
#
_symmetry.space_group_name_H-M   'P 1'
#
loop_
_entity.id
_entity.type
_entity.pdbx_description
1 polymer ?
#
loop_
_entity_poly.entity_id
_entity_poly.type
_entity_poly.pdbx_seq_one_letter_code
_entity_poly.pdbx_strand_id
1 'polypeptide(L)'
;ITDYCRNLPNVCENIIQNDSEFCGFYNVMSRYTEACSVHFDSVSSEKMNMFAKTLSGVAVREIKGDNSIAQSLDFFEMYGVQKLDDFNIIEQWQKNRTFNTMKALVGKKAGGADCYLDIHEKYHGPHGLIAGTTGSGKSELIQTFMLSLAINFSPDDVAFFVIDFKGGGMANLFVDLPHMAGQISNLSGNQVRRAMISIKSENLRRQRIFGEYGVNNINNYTRLYKSGEAPTPIPHLVIIIDEFAELKKEEPDFMRELISVAQVGRSLGVHLILATQKPSGTVDDNIWSNAKFRLCLRVQDRQDSNDMLHKPDAAYITQAGRCYLQVGNDEIYELFQSGWSGAPYDDSNEGGKQEIATMITPTGKTAIVGSHTKMKRKEQEKLRWYLFLYRCARSISKSDEFLKEADSNQGDVINLLADKIIENARKN
;
A
#
# COMPACT_ATOMS: atom_id res chain seq x y z
N ILE A 1 -32.05 -17.90 -14.37
CA ILE A 1 -33.04 -18.87 -14.90
C ILE A 1 -33.74 -19.48 -13.69
N THR A 2 -35.04 -19.44 -13.68
CA THR A 2 -35.90 -20.04 -12.64
C THR A 2 -37.10 -20.72 -13.28
N ASP A 3 -37.56 -21.80 -12.66
CA ASP A 3 -38.72 -22.57 -13.17
C ASP A 3 -40.07 -21.95 -12.76
N TYR A 4 -40.06 -21.00 -11.83
CA TYR A 4 -41.28 -20.36 -11.33
C TYR A 4 -41.14 -18.86 -11.19
N CYS A 5 -42.05 -18.09 -11.76
CA CYS A 5 -42.10 -16.62 -11.66
C CYS A 5 -42.20 -16.10 -10.21
N ARG A 6 -42.63 -16.95 -9.26
CA ARG A 6 -42.71 -16.59 -7.83
C ARG A 6 -41.36 -16.55 -7.11
N ASN A 7 -40.31 -17.11 -7.73
CA ASN A 7 -38.95 -17.19 -7.15
C ASN A 7 -37.98 -16.19 -7.76
N LEU A 8 -38.51 -15.10 -8.35
CA LEU A 8 -37.65 -14.04 -8.92
C LEU A 8 -37.01 -13.21 -7.82
N PRO A 9 -35.71 -12.96 -7.91
CA PRO A 9 -35.06 -12.00 -7.02
C PRO A 9 -35.68 -10.61 -7.13
N ASN A 10 -35.83 -9.90 -6.03
CA ASN A 10 -36.42 -8.56 -5.97
C ASN A 10 -35.69 -7.49 -6.80
N VAL A 11 -34.50 -7.81 -7.28
CA VAL A 11 -33.66 -6.93 -8.13
C VAL A 11 -33.89 -7.14 -9.62
N CYS A 12 -34.73 -8.12 -10.02
CA CYS A 12 -35.04 -8.35 -11.44
C CYS A 12 -36.05 -7.32 -11.93
N GLU A 13 -35.61 -6.42 -12.79
CA GLU A 13 -36.46 -5.40 -13.43
C GLU A 13 -37.09 -5.90 -14.74
N ASN A 14 -36.41 -6.79 -15.44
CA ASN A 14 -36.82 -7.32 -16.74
C ASN A 14 -36.93 -8.85 -16.70
N ILE A 15 -37.99 -9.37 -17.25
CA ILE A 15 -38.31 -10.81 -17.27
C ILE A 15 -38.57 -11.27 -18.70
N ILE A 16 -37.90 -12.36 -19.10
CA ILE A 16 -38.21 -13.12 -20.30
C ILE A 16 -38.86 -14.41 -19.85
N GLN A 17 -40.12 -14.60 -20.21
CA GLN A 17 -40.89 -15.79 -19.91
C GLN A 17 -41.06 -16.64 -21.17
N ASN A 18 -40.77 -17.94 -21.04
CA ASN A 18 -40.97 -18.90 -22.13
C ASN A 18 -41.58 -20.16 -21.52
N ASP A 19 -42.91 -20.23 -21.56
CA ASP A 19 -43.65 -21.40 -21.17
C ASP A 19 -44.67 -21.81 -22.24
N SER A 20 -45.50 -22.81 -22.00
CA SER A 20 -46.48 -23.30 -22.96
C SER A 20 -47.65 -22.33 -23.21
N GLU A 21 -47.86 -21.38 -22.32
CA GLU A 21 -48.97 -20.45 -22.37
C GLU A 21 -48.53 -19.03 -22.79
N PHE A 22 -47.31 -18.67 -22.47
CA PHE A 22 -46.77 -17.33 -22.73
C PHE A 22 -45.28 -17.37 -23.11
N CYS A 23 -44.96 -16.67 -24.19
CA CYS A 23 -43.59 -16.48 -24.64
C CYS A 23 -43.40 -14.99 -24.94
N GLY A 24 -42.70 -14.30 -24.04
CA GLY A 24 -42.54 -12.86 -24.18
C GLY A 24 -41.59 -12.22 -23.18
N PHE A 25 -41.42 -10.93 -23.34
CA PHE A 25 -40.59 -10.06 -22.50
C PHE A 25 -41.50 -9.04 -21.81
N TYR A 26 -41.29 -8.83 -20.51
CA TYR A 26 -41.96 -7.76 -19.78
C TYR A 26 -41.06 -7.14 -18.70
N ASN A 27 -41.33 -5.88 -18.39
CA ASN A 27 -40.65 -5.15 -17.32
C ASN A 27 -41.54 -5.13 -16.08
N VAL A 28 -41.01 -5.52 -14.93
CA VAL A 28 -41.76 -5.65 -13.67
C VAL A 28 -42.20 -4.28 -13.12
N MET A 29 -41.48 -3.21 -13.44
CA MET A 29 -41.74 -1.85 -12.96
C MET A 29 -42.83 -1.13 -13.76
N SER A 30 -43.07 -1.52 -15.00
CA SER A 30 -44.16 -0.96 -15.82
C SER A 30 -45.47 -1.63 -15.47
N ARG A 31 -46.41 -0.87 -14.91
CA ARG A 31 -47.81 -1.36 -14.68
C ARG A 31 -48.57 -1.71 -15.97
N TYR A 32 -48.00 -1.44 -17.12
CA TYR A 32 -48.54 -1.76 -18.45
C TYR A 32 -47.55 -2.73 -19.12
N THR A 33 -47.92 -4.00 -19.13
CA THR A 33 -47.23 -5.02 -19.90
C THR A 33 -47.66 -4.88 -21.37
N GLU A 34 -46.87 -4.19 -22.17
CA GLU A 34 -46.87 -4.48 -23.61
C GLU A 34 -46.11 -5.80 -23.76
N ALA A 35 -46.85 -6.89 -23.84
CA ALA A 35 -46.31 -8.21 -24.12
C ALA A 35 -45.79 -8.22 -25.56
N CYS A 36 -44.52 -8.04 -25.75
CA CYS A 36 -43.90 -8.28 -27.04
C CYS A 36 -43.78 -9.80 -27.21
N SER A 37 -44.42 -10.36 -28.23
CA SER A 37 -44.21 -11.77 -28.62
C SER A 37 -42.77 -11.94 -29.10
N VAL A 38 -42.01 -12.83 -28.46
CA VAL A 38 -40.63 -13.12 -28.79
C VAL A 38 -40.53 -14.55 -29.28
N HIS A 39 -39.95 -14.74 -30.48
CA HIS A 39 -39.59 -16.08 -30.94
C HIS A 39 -38.24 -16.47 -30.39
N PHE A 40 -38.18 -17.57 -29.67
CA PHE A 40 -36.92 -18.12 -29.16
C PHE A 40 -36.37 -19.15 -30.13
N ASP A 41 -35.10 -19.02 -30.48
CA ASP A 41 -34.40 -20.05 -31.22
C ASP A 41 -34.23 -21.30 -30.34
N SER A 42 -34.59 -22.46 -30.88
CA SER A 42 -34.41 -23.73 -30.18
C SER A 42 -33.06 -24.37 -30.58
N VAL A 43 -32.31 -24.80 -29.55
CA VAL A 43 -31.05 -25.53 -29.74
C VAL A 43 -31.24 -26.96 -29.23
N SER A 44 -30.83 -27.95 -30.03
CA SER A 44 -30.92 -29.34 -29.58
C SER A 44 -30.05 -29.62 -28.37
N SER A 45 -30.49 -30.54 -27.49
CA SER A 45 -29.71 -30.95 -26.29
C SER A 45 -28.32 -31.45 -26.64
N GLU A 46 -28.10 -32.03 -27.81
CA GLU A 46 -26.81 -32.48 -28.29
C GLU A 46 -25.87 -31.31 -28.57
N LYS A 47 -26.35 -30.26 -29.23
CA LYS A 47 -25.59 -29.01 -29.49
C LYS A 47 -25.27 -28.29 -28.19
N MET A 48 -26.23 -28.23 -27.25
CA MET A 48 -25.98 -27.65 -25.90
C MET A 48 -24.90 -28.43 -25.12
N ASN A 49 -24.97 -29.74 -25.16
CA ASN A 49 -23.95 -30.58 -24.49
C ASN A 49 -22.57 -30.44 -25.15
N MET A 50 -22.50 -30.36 -26.47
CA MET A 50 -21.26 -30.12 -27.20
C MET A 50 -20.68 -28.74 -26.86
N PHE A 51 -21.53 -27.72 -26.83
CA PHE A 51 -21.14 -26.36 -26.45
C PHE A 51 -20.63 -26.29 -24.99
N ALA A 52 -21.37 -26.90 -24.07
CA ALA A 52 -20.96 -26.98 -22.65
C ALA A 52 -19.62 -27.72 -22.47
N LYS A 53 -19.41 -28.84 -23.22
CA LYS A 53 -18.12 -29.54 -23.20
C LYS A 53 -16.99 -28.70 -23.80
N THR A 54 -17.23 -27.96 -24.85
CA THR A 54 -16.23 -27.05 -25.46
C THR A 54 -15.85 -25.92 -24.52
N LEU A 55 -16.83 -25.36 -23.78
CA LEU A 55 -16.60 -24.29 -22.82
C LEU A 55 -16.10 -24.78 -21.45
N SER A 56 -16.23 -26.06 -21.11
CA SER A 56 -15.83 -26.57 -19.80
C SER A 56 -14.33 -26.43 -19.50
N GLY A 57 -13.49 -26.27 -20.51
CA GLY A 57 -12.06 -26.02 -20.38
C GLY A 57 -11.70 -24.52 -20.38
N VAL A 58 -12.66 -23.63 -20.58
CA VAL A 58 -12.43 -22.19 -20.63
C VAL A 58 -12.64 -21.62 -19.23
N ALA A 59 -11.59 -21.15 -18.58
CA ALA A 59 -11.73 -20.37 -17.37
C ALA A 59 -12.34 -19.01 -17.72
N VAL A 60 -13.62 -18.84 -17.43
CA VAL A 60 -14.26 -17.53 -17.54
C VAL A 60 -13.71 -16.66 -16.41
N ARG A 61 -12.99 -15.59 -16.75
CA ARG A 61 -12.70 -14.52 -15.80
C ARG A 61 -14.06 -13.95 -15.40
N GLU A 62 -14.40 -14.06 -14.09
CA GLU A 62 -15.63 -13.41 -13.61
C GLU A 62 -15.62 -11.96 -14.09
N ILE A 63 -16.63 -11.59 -14.85
CA ILE A 63 -16.92 -10.18 -15.12
C ILE A 63 -17.29 -9.62 -13.75
N LYS A 64 -16.33 -8.96 -13.11
CA LYS A 64 -16.55 -8.31 -11.82
C LYS A 64 -17.68 -7.33 -12.04
N GLY A 65 -18.82 -7.56 -11.41
CA GLY A 65 -19.85 -6.53 -11.35
C GLY A 65 -19.20 -5.25 -10.85
N ASP A 66 -19.57 -4.10 -11.39
CA ASP A 66 -18.98 -2.78 -11.11
C ASP A 66 -18.80 -2.46 -9.62
N ASN A 67 -19.43 -3.22 -8.72
CA ASN A 67 -19.39 -3.03 -7.27
C ASN A 67 -18.49 -4.03 -6.51
N SER A 68 -17.77 -4.94 -7.18
CA SER A 68 -16.90 -5.90 -6.48
C SER A 68 -15.48 -5.34 -6.25
N ILE A 69 -14.90 -5.65 -5.09
CA ILE A 69 -13.49 -5.35 -4.83
C ILE A 69 -12.61 -6.41 -5.53
N ALA A 70 -11.57 -5.99 -6.24
CA ALA A 70 -10.62 -6.88 -6.90
C ALA A 70 -10.08 -7.97 -5.95
N GLN A 71 -9.89 -9.20 -6.43
CA GLN A 71 -9.32 -10.28 -5.60
C GLN A 71 -7.80 -10.14 -5.43
N SER A 72 -7.13 -9.60 -6.43
CA SER A 72 -5.72 -9.21 -6.42
C SER A 72 -5.57 -7.94 -7.23
N LEU A 73 -4.57 -7.15 -6.90
CA LEU A 73 -4.29 -5.88 -7.56
C LEU A 73 -2.77 -5.72 -7.61
N ASP A 74 -2.17 -5.67 -8.79
CA ASP A 74 -0.76 -5.34 -8.88
C ASP A 74 -0.52 -3.82 -8.77
N PHE A 75 0.73 -3.43 -8.50
CA PHE A 75 1.08 -2.04 -8.25
C PHE A 75 0.88 -1.16 -9.50
N PHE A 76 1.16 -1.68 -10.69
CA PHE A 76 0.95 -0.96 -11.95
C PHE A 76 -0.53 -0.80 -12.27
N GLU A 77 -1.30 -1.87 -12.09
CA GLU A 77 -2.76 -1.85 -12.25
C GLU A 77 -3.41 -0.87 -11.26
N MET A 78 -2.88 -0.78 -10.02
CA MET A 78 -3.35 0.16 -9.02
C MET A 78 -3.22 1.61 -9.50
N TYR A 79 -2.10 1.97 -10.12
CA TYR A 79 -1.86 3.29 -10.69
C TYR A 79 -2.46 3.50 -12.08
N GLY A 80 -2.95 2.44 -12.73
CA GLY A 80 -3.45 2.49 -14.11
C GLY A 80 -2.36 2.74 -15.16
N VAL A 81 -1.11 2.38 -14.85
CA VAL A 81 0.06 2.55 -15.72
C VAL A 81 0.55 1.19 -16.23
N GLN A 82 1.23 1.18 -17.38
CA GLN A 82 1.76 -0.05 -17.97
C GLN A 82 3.28 -0.15 -17.87
N LYS A 83 3.96 1.00 -17.89
CA LYS A 83 5.43 1.08 -17.88
C LYS A 83 5.92 1.94 -16.72
N LEU A 84 7.17 1.74 -16.33
CA LEU A 84 7.84 2.53 -15.31
C LEU A 84 7.87 4.03 -15.62
N ASP A 85 8.09 4.37 -16.90
CA ASP A 85 8.20 5.75 -17.34
C ASP A 85 6.86 6.52 -17.24
N ASP A 86 5.72 5.81 -17.22
CA ASP A 86 4.40 6.40 -17.11
C ASP A 86 4.13 7.04 -15.73
N PHE A 87 4.93 6.73 -14.71
CA PHE A 87 4.77 7.30 -13.37
C PHE A 87 5.08 8.80 -13.27
N ASN A 88 5.86 9.36 -14.21
CA ASN A 88 6.23 10.78 -14.22
C ASN A 88 6.71 11.30 -12.86
N ILE A 89 7.60 10.55 -12.19
CA ILE A 89 8.02 10.77 -10.79
C ILE A 89 8.54 12.19 -10.57
N ILE A 90 9.36 12.70 -11.51
CA ILE A 90 9.94 14.05 -11.42
C ILE A 90 8.84 15.12 -11.39
N GLU A 91 7.84 14.97 -12.24
CA GLU A 91 6.69 15.90 -12.29
C GLU A 91 5.90 15.84 -10.97
N GLN A 92 5.67 14.65 -10.41
CA GLN A 92 5.02 14.48 -9.11
C GLN A 92 5.79 15.19 -8.00
N TRP A 93 7.11 15.03 -7.93
CA TRP A 93 7.95 15.70 -6.94
C TRP A 93 7.94 17.22 -7.07
N GLN A 94 7.84 17.74 -8.30
CA GLN A 94 7.74 19.17 -8.53
C GLN A 94 6.36 19.74 -8.18
N LYS A 95 5.29 18.95 -8.35
CA LYS A 95 3.91 19.38 -8.15
C LYS A 95 3.44 19.23 -6.70
N ASN A 96 3.77 18.11 -6.08
CA ASN A 96 3.26 17.78 -4.75
C ASN A 96 3.97 18.56 -3.65
N ARG A 97 3.22 18.87 -2.59
CA ARG A 97 3.72 19.64 -1.44
C ARG A 97 3.24 18.98 -0.16
N THR A 98 4.18 18.55 0.68
CA THR A 98 3.90 17.87 1.95
C THR A 98 3.13 18.75 2.94
N PHE A 99 3.24 20.06 2.85
CA PHE A 99 2.46 20.97 3.69
C PHE A 99 0.98 21.09 3.29
N ASN A 100 0.57 20.53 2.16
CA ASN A 100 -0.84 20.42 1.75
C ASN A 100 -1.42 19.04 2.03
N THR A 101 -0.71 17.97 1.67
CA THR A 101 -1.17 16.59 1.72
C THR A 101 0.03 15.65 1.67
N MET A 102 -0.09 14.48 2.30
CA MET A 102 0.89 13.39 2.22
C MET A 102 0.18 12.09 1.80
N LYS A 103 -0.47 12.15 0.65
CA LYS A 103 -1.26 11.04 0.10
C LYS A 103 -0.39 9.95 -0.48
N ALA A 104 -0.64 8.72 -0.07
CA ALA A 104 -0.15 7.50 -0.70
C ALA A 104 -1.34 6.71 -1.25
N LEU A 105 -1.30 6.31 -2.51
CA LEU A 105 -2.27 5.37 -3.07
C LEU A 105 -1.91 3.98 -2.54
N VAL A 106 -2.81 3.36 -1.79
CA VAL A 106 -2.55 2.07 -1.13
C VAL A 106 -3.37 0.92 -1.71
N GLY A 107 -4.38 1.22 -2.52
CA GLY A 107 -5.23 0.19 -3.12
C GLY A 107 -6.44 0.74 -3.84
N LYS A 108 -7.37 -0.17 -4.14
CA LYS A 108 -8.67 0.12 -4.77
C LYS A 108 -9.81 -0.38 -3.90
N LYS A 109 -10.86 0.44 -3.80
CA LYS A 109 -12.14 0.11 -3.14
C LYS A 109 -13.10 -0.60 -4.10
N ALA A 110 -14.29 -0.93 -3.62
CA ALA A 110 -15.38 -1.40 -4.47
C ALA A 110 -15.65 -0.41 -5.61
N GLY A 111 -15.96 -0.94 -6.79
CA GLY A 111 -16.16 -0.11 -7.98
C GLY A 111 -14.87 0.47 -8.58
N GLY A 112 -13.69 0.00 -8.14
CA GLY A 112 -12.40 0.45 -8.69
C GLY A 112 -11.94 1.83 -8.22
N ALA A 113 -12.65 2.46 -7.28
CA ALA A 113 -12.27 3.76 -6.74
C ALA A 113 -10.95 3.66 -5.94
N ASP A 114 -10.12 4.69 -6.03
CA ASP A 114 -8.84 4.77 -5.33
C ASP A 114 -9.00 4.81 -3.82
N CYS A 115 -8.14 4.07 -3.11
CA CYS A 115 -7.99 4.16 -1.67
C CYS A 115 -6.67 4.86 -1.33
N TYR A 116 -6.76 6.03 -0.76
CA TYR A 116 -5.59 6.82 -0.34
C TYR A 116 -5.43 6.79 1.18
N LEU A 117 -4.19 6.62 1.62
CA LEU A 117 -3.77 6.93 2.98
C LEU A 117 -3.04 8.28 2.98
N ASP A 118 -3.58 9.27 3.66
CA ASP A 118 -2.96 10.60 3.79
C ASP A 118 -2.44 10.77 5.23
N ILE A 119 -1.14 10.62 5.41
CA ILE A 119 -0.53 10.71 6.75
C ILE A 119 -0.28 12.15 7.22
N HIS A 120 -0.73 13.15 6.47
CA HIS A 120 -0.70 14.53 6.95
C HIS A 120 -1.62 14.70 8.16
N GLU A 121 -1.21 15.51 9.15
CA GLU A 121 -1.92 15.68 10.43
C GLU A 121 -3.39 16.15 10.29
N LYS A 122 -3.69 16.90 9.23
CA LYS A 122 -5.04 17.42 8.95
C LYS A 122 -6.01 16.32 8.48
N TYR A 123 -5.48 15.20 7.98
CA TYR A 123 -6.27 14.12 7.38
C TYR A 123 -6.22 12.86 8.25
N HIS A 124 -5.53 11.81 7.80
CA HIS A 124 -5.51 10.52 8.50
C HIS A 124 -4.37 10.38 9.51
N GLY A 125 -3.30 11.20 9.37
CA GLY A 125 -2.11 11.13 10.22
C GLY A 125 -2.20 11.89 11.54
N PRO A 126 -1.07 12.04 12.26
CA PRO A 126 0.28 11.70 11.77
C PRO A 126 0.73 10.28 12.07
N HIS A 127 0.09 9.54 13.00
CA HIS A 127 0.53 8.23 13.46
C HIS A 127 -0.52 7.18 13.17
N GLY A 128 -0.10 5.93 13.00
CA GLY A 128 -1.01 4.85 12.69
C GLY A 128 -0.55 3.46 13.10
N LEU A 129 -1.51 2.54 13.06
CA LEU A 129 -1.35 1.12 13.35
C LEU A 129 -1.63 0.28 12.11
N ILE A 130 -0.86 -0.79 11.92
CA ILE A 130 -1.08 -1.77 10.88
C ILE A 130 -1.10 -3.16 11.52
N ALA A 131 -2.17 -3.91 11.34
CA ALA A 131 -2.26 -5.30 11.83
C ALA A 131 -2.54 -6.29 10.73
N GLY A 132 -2.00 -7.49 10.87
CA GLY A 132 -2.27 -8.59 9.97
C GLY A 132 -1.37 -9.79 10.22
N THR A 133 -1.95 -10.98 10.20
CA THR A 133 -1.23 -12.25 10.38
C THR A 133 -0.24 -12.54 9.25
N THR A 134 0.63 -13.52 9.46
CA THR A 134 1.52 -14.02 8.40
C THR A 134 0.71 -14.42 7.16
N GLY A 135 1.15 -13.96 5.98
CA GLY A 135 0.45 -14.22 4.71
C GLY A 135 -0.81 -13.39 4.48
N SER A 136 -1.14 -12.43 5.36
CA SER A 136 -2.24 -11.48 5.12
C SER A 136 -1.92 -10.40 4.09
N GLY A 137 -0.63 -10.17 3.77
CA GLY A 137 -0.16 -9.10 2.91
C GLY A 137 0.33 -7.85 3.64
N LYS A 138 0.55 -7.91 4.98
CA LYS A 138 0.98 -6.76 5.81
C LYS A 138 2.26 -6.11 5.27
N SER A 139 3.31 -6.87 5.04
CA SER A 139 4.59 -6.35 4.54
C SER A 139 4.46 -5.78 3.12
N GLU A 140 3.65 -6.39 2.26
CA GLU A 140 3.36 -5.88 0.92
C GLU A 140 2.58 -4.55 0.96
N LEU A 141 1.63 -4.40 1.87
CA LEU A 141 0.92 -3.13 2.08
C LEU A 141 1.88 -2.02 2.53
N ILE A 142 2.80 -2.31 3.45
CA ILE A 142 3.81 -1.34 3.92
C ILE A 142 4.75 -0.97 2.76
N GLN A 143 5.20 -1.93 1.97
CA GLN A 143 6.03 -1.67 0.78
C GLN A 143 5.29 -0.79 -0.23
N THR A 144 4.03 -1.11 -0.53
CA THR A 144 3.16 -0.31 -1.41
C THR A 144 3.01 1.12 -0.89
N PHE A 145 2.80 1.30 0.41
CA PHE A 145 2.71 2.60 1.04
C PHE A 145 4.01 3.41 0.90
N MET A 146 5.16 2.79 1.19
CA MET A 146 6.47 3.45 1.06
C MET A 146 6.76 3.85 -0.39
N LEU A 147 6.53 2.96 -1.35
CA LEU A 147 6.72 3.24 -2.77
C LEU A 147 5.79 4.36 -3.25
N SER A 148 4.52 4.34 -2.82
CA SER A 148 3.57 5.38 -3.19
C SER A 148 3.98 6.76 -2.66
N LEU A 149 4.49 6.83 -1.44
CA LEU A 149 5.06 8.09 -0.92
C LEU A 149 6.30 8.52 -1.69
N ALA A 150 7.22 7.58 -1.99
CA ALA A 150 8.45 7.88 -2.71
C ALA A 150 8.21 8.32 -4.17
N ILE A 151 7.16 7.80 -4.81
CA ILE A 151 6.73 8.27 -6.15
C ILE A 151 6.18 9.68 -6.08
N ASN A 152 5.42 10.00 -5.03
CA ASN A 152 4.72 11.28 -4.94
C ASN A 152 5.57 12.42 -4.39
N PHE A 153 6.57 12.14 -3.55
CA PHE A 153 7.35 13.13 -2.83
C PHE A 153 8.84 12.87 -2.96
N SER A 154 9.64 13.92 -3.06
CA SER A 154 11.10 13.83 -3.17
C SER A 154 11.76 13.39 -1.85
N PRO A 155 13.03 12.94 -1.87
CA PRO A 155 13.79 12.67 -0.65
C PRO A 155 13.95 13.89 0.27
N ASP A 156 13.89 15.10 -0.30
CA ASP A 156 13.89 16.35 0.47
C ASP A 156 12.57 16.60 1.23
N ASP A 157 11.50 15.93 0.81
CA ASP A 157 10.16 16.08 1.37
C ASP A 157 9.78 14.95 2.32
N VAL A 158 10.22 13.71 2.05
CA VAL A 158 9.90 12.51 2.85
C VAL A 158 11.12 11.61 3.00
N ALA A 159 11.36 11.14 4.22
CA ALA A 159 12.40 10.16 4.53
C ALA A 159 11.84 9.02 5.38
N PHE A 160 12.39 7.81 5.21
CA PHE A 160 11.99 6.61 5.95
C PHE A 160 13.06 6.14 6.90
N PHE A 161 12.64 5.74 8.10
CA PHE A 161 13.47 5.03 9.05
C PHE A 161 12.75 3.72 9.43
N VAL A 162 13.34 2.58 9.10
CA VAL A 162 12.68 1.28 9.26
C VAL A 162 13.33 0.48 10.36
N ILE A 163 12.52 0.01 11.31
CA ILE A 163 12.93 -0.90 12.38
C ILE A 163 12.24 -2.25 12.11
N ASP A 164 13.02 -3.24 11.66
CA ASP A 164 12.56 -4.58 11.35
C ASP A 164 13.07 -5.57 12.41
N PHE A 165 12.18 -5.94 13.33
CA PHE A 165 12.52 -6.81 14.45
C PHE A 165 12.85 -8.25 14.04
N LYS A 166 12.23 -8.74 12.97
CA LYS A 166 12.39 -10.14 12.51
C LYS A 166 13.60 -10.38 11.63
N GLY A 167 14.39 -9.36 11.35
CA GLY A 167 15.67 -9.55 10.66
C GLY A 167 15.56 -9.68 9.16
N GLY A 168 14.66 -8.90 8.52
CA GLY A 168 15.17 -8.58 7.29
C GLY A 168 14.57 -8.79 5.97
N GLY A 169 13.36 -9.08 5.83
CA GLY A 169 12.81 -9.18 4.47
C GLY A 169 12.46 -7.82 3.88
N MET A 170 11.80 -6.98 4.66
CA MET A 170 11.21 -5.75 4.14
C MET A 170 12.20 -4.59 4.05
N ALA A 171 12.98 -4.35 5.10
CA ALA A 171 13.91 -3.23 5.17
C ALA A 171 15.02 -3.33 4.11
N ASN A 172 15.55 -4.53 3.88
CA ASN A 172 16.61 -4.75 2.90
C ASN A 172 16.22 -4.47 1.45
N LEU A 173 14.93 -4.50 1.13
CA LEU A 173 14.44 -4.19 -0.22
C LEU A 173 14.56 -2.70 -0.57
N PHE A 174 14.67 -1.84 0.42
CA PHE A 174 14.65 -0.38 0.28
C PHE A 174 15.98 0.30 0.59
N VAL A 175 17.04 -0.47 0.85
CA VAL A 175 18.36 0.07 1.23
C VAL A 175 18.85 1.14 0.25
N ASP A 176 18.68 0.90 -1.05
CA ASP A 176 19.13 1.80 -2.11
C ASP A 176 18.11 2.91 -2.46
N LEU A 177 16.96 2.95 -1.76
CA LEU A 177 15.98 3.99 -2.02
C LEU A 177 16.49 5.34 -1.47
N PRO A 178 16.54 6.41 -2.28
CA PRO A 178 17.10 7.70 -1.85
C PRO A 178 16.35 8.34 -0.66
N HIS A 179 15.15 7.86 -0.36
CA HIS A 179 14.36 8.28 0.80
C HIS A 179 14.75 7.58 2.11
N MET A 180 15.63 6.57 2.07
CA MET A 180 16.01 5.84 3.29
C MET A 180 16.99 6.65 4.13
N ALA A 181 16.55 7.11 5.30
CA ALA A 181 17.41 7.74 6.29
C ALA A 181 18.19 6.70 7.12
N GLY A 182 17.67 5.48 7.23
CA GLY A 182 18.33 4.38 7.92
C GLY A 182 17.41 3.20 8.18
N GLN A 183 18.04 2.08 8.53
CA GLN A 183 17.32 0.87 8.93
C GLN A 183 18.03 0.17 10.09
N ILE A 184 17.25 -0.52 10.92
CA ILE A 184 17.73 -1.39 11.96
C ILE A 184 17.10 -2.74 11.80
N SER A 185 17.94 -3.77 11.64
CA SER A 185 17.56 -5.18 11.65
C SER A 185 18.33 -5.88 12.76
N ASN A 186 17.74 -6.83 13.45
CA ASN A 186 18.35 -7.52 14.61
C ASN A 186 18.69 -6.57 15.78
N LEU A 187 17.66 -6.19 16.53
CA LEU A 187 17.78 -5.28 17.67
C LEU A 187 18.56 -5.90 18.83
N SER A 188 19.90 -5.75 18.84
CA SER A 188 20.64 -5.84 20.09
C SER A 188 20.34 -4.60 20.94
N GLY A 189 20.28 -4.71 22.27
CA GLY A 189 19.93 -3.61 23.17
C GLY A 189 20.75 -2.32 22.92
N ASN A 190 21.99 -2.44 22.44
CA ASN A 190 22.81 -1.28 22.05
C ASN A 190 22.28 -0.56 20.79
N GLN A 191 21.74 -1.27 19.81
CA GLN A 191 21.20 -0.66 18.59
C GLN A 191 19.89 0.08 18.88
N VAL A 192 19.03 -0.49 19.73
CA VAL A 192 17.79 0.15 20.20
C VAL A 192 18.10 1.47 20.89
N ARG A 193 19.06 1.46 21.81
CA ARG A 193 19.49 2.67 22.53
C ARG A 193 20.05 3.73 21.59
N ARG A 194 20.87 3.34 20.60
CA ARG A 194 21.41 4.26 19.59
C ARG A 194 20.29 4.86 18.73
N ALA A 195 19.30 4.04 18.30
CA ALA A 195 18.16 4.53 17.56
C ALA A 195 17.39 5.60 18.34
N MET A 196 17.13 5.37 19.63
CA MET A 196 16.43 6.34 20.47
C MET A 196 17.20 7.65 20.62
N ILE A 197 18.51 7.56 20.84
CA ILE A 197 19.37 8.76 20.92
C ILE A 197 19.30 9.53 19.59
N SER A 198 19.38 8.85 18.46
CA SER A 198 19.32 9.48 17.14
C SER A 198 17.96 10.16 16.89
N ILE A 199 16.86 9.52 17.23
CA ILE A 199 15.51 10.09 17.05
C ILE A 199 15.32 11.32 17.96
N LYS A 200 15.75 11.24 19.23
CA LYS A 200 15.71 12.38 20.17
C LYS A 200 16.57 13.55 19.67
N SER A 201 17.78 13.26 19.22
CA SER A 201 18.71 14.27 18.70
C SER A 201 18.16 14.94 17.44
N GLU A 202 17.52 14.17 16.57
CA GLU A 202 16.85 14.73 15.37
C GLU A 202 15.68 15.64 15.74
N ASN A 203 14.85 15.27 16.71
CA ASN A 203 13.78 16.15 17.18
C ASN A 203 14.33 17.47 17.76
N LEU A 204 15.41 17.41 18.56
CA LEU A 204 16.07 18.61 19.09
C LEU A 204 16.66 19.47 17.97
N ARG A 205 17.30 18.84 16.98
CA ARG A 205 17.84 19.54 15.79
C ARG A 205 16.72 20.30 15.07
N ARG A 206 15.56 19.65 14.83
CA ARG A 206 14.41 20.26 14.18
C ARG A 206 13.86 21.44 14.97
N GLN A 207 13.68 21.28 16.28
CA GLN A 207 13.22 22.35 17.16
C GLN A 207 14.15 23.57 17.11
N ARG A 208 15.48 23.36 17.16
CA ARG A 208 16.45 24.44 17.04
C ARG A 208 16.33 25.17 15.71
N ILE A 209 16.33 24.45 14.60
CA ILE A 209 16.20 25.05 13.27
C ILE A 209 14.89 25.81 13.13
N PHE A 210 13.77 25.24 13.60
CA PHE A 210 12.49 25.94 13.55
C PHE A 210 12.49 27.22 14.37
N GLY A 211 13.18 27.21 15.54
CA GLY A 211 13.39 28.41 16.35
C GLY A 211 14.23 29.48 15.65
N GLU A 212 15.29 29.08 14.95
CA GLU A 212 16.14 29.99 14.15
C GLU A 212 15.38 30.70 13.04
N TYR A 213 14.43 29.99 12.39
CA TYR A 213 13.59 30.54 11.32
C TYR A 213 12.25 31.12 11.81
N GLY A 214 12.02 31.17 13.13
CA GLY A 214 10.78 31.73 13.71
C GLY A 214 9.52 30.96 13.35
N VAL A 215 9.62 29.66 13.05
CA VAL A 215 8.49 28.80 12.70
C VAL A 215 8.23 27.76 13.79
N ASN A 216 6.99 27.29 13.89
CA ASN A 216 6.55 26.39 14.97
C ASN A 216 6.24 24.96 14.48
N ASN A 217 6.29 24.71 13.17
CA ASN A 217 5.99 23.41 12.61
C ASN A 217 6.68 23.18 11.26
N ILE A 218 6.76 21.90 10.90
CA ILE A 218 7.37 21.43 9.66
C ILE A 218 6.75 22.07 8.40
N ASN A 219 5.42 22.23 8.37
CA ASN A 219 4.73 22.74 7.19
C ASN A 219 5.15 24.19 6.87
N ASN A 220 5.33 25.01 7.90
CA ASN A 220 5.81 26.38 7.74
C ASN A 220 7.27 26.40 7.31
N TYR A 221 8.12 25.53 7.89
CA TYR A 221 9.51 25.43 7.47
C TYR A 221 9.66 24.97 6.03
N THR A 222 8.88 23.95 5.62
CA THR A 222 8.91 23.47 4.22
C THR A 222 8.49 24.54 3.23
N ARG A 223 7.57 25.46 3.60
CA ARG A 223 7.25 26.63 2.75
C ARG A 223 8.45 27.56 2.57
N LEU A 224 9.17 27.88 3.66
CA LEU A 224 10.39 28.68 3.60
C LEU A 224 11.49 28.01 2.74
N TYR A 225 11.64 26.69 2.85
CA TYR A 225 12.56 25.95 1.99
C TYR A 225 12.15 26.01 0.51
N LYS A 226 10.88 25.78 0.21
CA LYS A 226 10.39 25.81 -1.20
C LYS A 226 10.36 27.23 -1.80
N SER A 227 10.30 28.30 -0.97
CA SER A 227 10.45 29.70 -1.43
C SER A 227 11.92 30.13 -1.56
N GLY A 228 12.88 29.32 -1.10
CA GLY A 228 14.32 29.65 -1.12
C GLY A 228 14.78 30.49 0.06
N GLU A 229 13.94 30.73 1.06
CA GLU A 229 14.29 31.47 2.29
C GLU A 229 15.06 30.59 3.29
N ALA A 230 14.87 29.27 3.27
CA ALA A 230 15.66 28.31 4.05
C ALA A 230 16.54 27.46 3.10
N PRO A 231 17.86 27.30 3.40
CA PRO A 231 18.79 26.65 2.47
C PRO A 231 18.76 25.13 2.56
N THR A 232 18.29 24.55 3.66
CA THR A 232 18.40 23.11 3.91
C THR A 232 17.03 22.47 4.01
N PRO A 233 16.76 21.37 3.26
CA PRO A 233 15.51 20.64 3.41
C PRO A 233 15.43 19.91 4.74
N ILE A 234 14.25 19.83 5.31
CA ILE A 234 13.94 18.96 6.44
C ILE A 234 12.78 18.05 6.01
N PRO A 235 13.06 16.79 5.64
CA PRO A 235 12.01 15.89 5.22
C PRO A 235 11.09 15.47 6.37
N HIS A 236 9.83 15.15 6.08
CA HIS A 236 8.99 14.40 6.99
C HIS A 236 9.61 13.03 7.25
N LEU A 237 9.84 12.68 8.51
CA LEU A 237 10.47 11.41 8.91
C LEU A 237 9.38 10.39 9.24
N VAL A 238 9.26 9.36 8.42
CA VAL A 238 8.31 8.26 8.64
C VAL A 238 9.05 7.09 9.27
N ILE A 239 8.80 6.86 10.55
CA ILE A 239 9.37 5.76 11.33
C ILE A 239 8.41 4.58 11.25
N ILE A 240 8.86 3.48 10.67
CA ILE A 240 8.06 2.26 10.51
C ILE A 240 8.67 1.16 11.36
N ILE A 241 7.87 0.56 12.25
CA ILE A 241 8.29 -0.56 13.09
C ILE A 241 7.49 -1.78 12.67
N ASP A 242 8.17 -2.76 12.08
CA ASP A 242 7.58 -4.07 11.79
C ASP A 242 7.70 -4.98 13.01
N GLU A 243 6.56 -5.47 13.51
CA GLU A 243 6.42 -6.30 14.72
C GLU A 243 6.76 -5.57 16.03
N PHE A 244 6.06 -4.45 16.26
CA PHE A 244 6.24 -3.71 17.52
C PHE A 244 5.83 -4.49 18.77
N ALA A 245 5.06 -5.58 18.63
CA ALA A 245 4.69 -6.44 19.74
C ALA A 245 5.92 -7.06 20.42
N GLU A 246 6.87 -7.56 19.65
CA GLU A 246 8.12 -8.11 20.18
C GLU A 246 8.99 -7.00 20.78
N LEU A 247 9.08 -5.86 20.11
CA LEU A 247 9.82 -4.69 20.63
C LEU A 247 9.25 -4.21 21.97
N LYS A 248 7.93 -4.14 22.11
CA LYS A 248 7.25 -3.75 23.35
C LYS A 248 7.55 -4.73 24.49
N LYS A 249 7.66 -6.03 24.16
CA LYS A 249 7.95 -7.09 25.14
C LYS A 249 9.40 -7.09 25.61
N GLU A 250 10.35 -6.91 24.67
CA GLU A 250 11.77 -6.94 24.97
C GLU A 250 12.29 -5.61 25.54
N GLU A 251 11.81 -4.49 25.01
CA GLU A 251 12.25 -3.15 25.34
C GLU A 251 11.05 -2.21 25.65
N PRO A 252 10.29 -2.44 26.74
CA PRO A 252 9.09 -1.68 27.04
C PRO A 252 9.37 -0.19 27.30
N ASP A 253 10.54 0.15 27.82
CA ASP A 253 10.95 1.53 28.06
C ASP A 253 11.20 2.28 26.74
N PHE A 254 11.83 1.60 25.78
CA PHE A 254 12.03 2.14 24.44
C PHE A 254 10.67 2.48 23.78
N MET A 255 9.69 1.58 23.87
CA MET A 255 8.37 1.82 23.29
C MET A 255 7.67 3.02 23.91
N ARG A 256 7.72 3.16 25.25
CA ARG A 256 7.14 4.33 25.94
C ARG A 256 7.81 5.63 25.52
N GLU A 257 9.13 5.64 25.46
CA GLU A 257 9.89 6.79 25.00
C GLU A 257 9.61 7.14 23.54
N LEU A 258 9.53 6.14 22.67
CA LEU A 258 9.26 6.35 21.25
C LEU A 258 7.86 6.97 21.01
N ILE A 259 6.84 6.49 21.71
CA ILE A 259 5.50 7.08 21.65
C ILE A 259 5.52 8.53 22.14
N SER A 260 6.20 8.81 23.25
CA SER A 260 6.35 10.17 23.76
C SER A 260 7.07 11.10 22.77
N VAL A 261 8.15 10.61 22.16
CA VAL A 261 8.90 11.35 21.14
C VAL A 261 8.09 11.59 19.88
N ALA A 262 7.25 10.64 19.49
CA ALA A 262 6.36 10.79 18.35
C ALA A 262 5.27 11.84 18.62
N GLN A 263 4.68 11.88 19.83
CA GLN A 263 3.70 12.89 20.20
C GLN A 263 4.27 14.32 20.07
N VAL A 264 5.48 14.56 20.61
CA VAL A 264 6.18 15.84 20.46
C VAL A 264 6.58 16.06 19.01
N GLY A 265 6.97 14.99 18.31
CA GLY A 265 7.42 15.00 16.92
C GLY A 265 6.34 15.35 15.90
N ARG A 266 5.05 15.33 16.28
CA ARG A 266 3.93 15.66 15.38
C ARG A 266 4.13 16.99 14.66
N SER A 267 4.38 18.06 15.39
CA SER A 267 4.66 19.38 14.81
C SER A 267 6.00 19.45 14.08
N LEU A 268 6.92 18.57 14.43
CA LEU A 268 8.26 18.49 13.84
C LEU A 268 8.32 17.63 12.55
N GLY A 269 7.18 17.05 12.13
CA GLY A 269 7.10 16.21 10.94
C GLY A 269 7.63 14.79 11.15
N VAL A 270 7.47 14.24 12.36
CA VAL A 270 7.79 12.84 12.66
C VAL A 270 6.49 12.03 12.70
N HIS A 271 6.44 10.96 11.91
CA HIS A 271 5.31 10.06 11.78
C HIS A 271 5.71 8.68 12.28
N LEU A 272 4.87 8.07 13.13
CA LEU A 272 5.10 6.74 13.67
C LEU A 272 4.06 5.76 13.12
N ILE A 273 4.52 4.70 12.49
CA ILE A 273 3.70 3.61 11.98
C ILE A 273 4.11 2.33 12.67
N LEU A 274 3.23 1.78 13.49
CA LEU A 274 3.45 0.56 14.26
C LEU A 274 2.74 -0.61 13.58
N ALA A 275 3.49 -1.62 13.18
CA ALA A 275 2.95 -2.80 12.56
C ALA A 275 3.10 -4.04 13.48
N THR A 276 2.10 -4.93 13.49
CA THR A 276 2.12 -6.16 14.28
C THR A 276 1.34 -7.29 13.61
N GLN A 277 1.73 -8.51 13.91
CA GLN A 277 0.97 -9.70 13.52
C GLN A 277 -0.10 -10.07 14.56
N LYS A 278 0.12 -9.69 15.82
CA LYS A 278 -0.78 -9.99 16.93
C LYS A 278 -1.12 -8.72 17.71
N PRO A 279 -2.21 -8.05 17.39
CA PRO A 279 -2.63 -6.83 18.10
C PRO A 279 -3.13 -7.12 19.52
N SER A 280 -3.73 -8.26 19.76
CA SER A 280 -4.33 -8.62 21.07
C SER A 280 -3.32 -8.60 22.21
N GLY A 281 -3.65 -7.85 23.25
CA GLY A 281 -2.77 -7.62 24.40
C GLY A 281 -1.53 -6.76 24.14
N THR A 282 -1.35 -6.28 22.90
CA THR A 282 -0.21 -5.45 22.49
C THR A 282 -0.60 -4.00 22.31
N VAL A 283 -1.74 -3.76 21.67
CA VAL A 283 -2.31 -2.42 21.50
C VAL A 283 -3.03 -2.03 22.80
N ASP A 284 -2.43 -1.12 23.53
CA ASP A 284 -3.03 -0.51 24.72
C ASP A 284 -3.67 0.85 24.38
N ASP A 285 -4.40 1.41 25.34
CA ASP A 285 -5.13 2.68 25.16
C ASP A 285 -4.20 3.83 24.76
N ASN A 286 -2.95 3.83 25.24
CA ASN A 286 -1.97 4.86 24.88
C ASN A 286 -1.55 4.74 23.40
N ILE A 287 -1.29 3.54 22.94
CA ILE A 287 -0.95 3.28 21.53
C ILE A 287 -2.16 3.60 20.66
N TRP A 288 -3.33 3.09 21.05
CA TRP A 288 -4.56 3.26 20.29
C TRP A 288 -4.98 4.73 20.15
N SER A 289 -4.93 5.51 21.22
CA SER A 289 -5.33 6.94 21.24
C SER A 289 -4.39 7.84 20.44
N ASN A 290 -3.12 7.45 20.30
CA ASN A 290 -2.14 8.19 19.51
C ASN A 290 -2.16 7.83 18.01
N ALA A 291 -2.75 6.69 17.65
CA ALA A 291 -2.85 6.24 16.26
C ALA A 291 -4.19 6.68 15.65
N LYS A 292 -4.18 7.73 14.84
CA LYS A 292 -5.39 8.27 14.21
C LYS A 292 -5.92 7.35 13.12
N PHE A 293 -5.04 6.70 12.32
CA PHE A 293 -5.46 5.73 11.34
C PHE A 293 -5.07 4.30 11.73
N ARG A 294 -5.87 3.35 11.29
CA ARG A 294 -5.66 1.93 11.51
C ARG A 294 -5.92 1.17 10.21
N LEU A 295 -4.95 0.34 9.84
CA LEU A 295 -5.02 -0.56 8.71
C LEU A 295 -5.06 -1.98 9.25
N CYS A 296 -6.14 -2.69 9.04
CA CYS A 296 -6.31 -4.05 9.53
C CYS A 296 -6.58 -5.01 8.38
N LEU A 297 -5.57 -5.83 8.09
CA LEU A 297 -5.68 -6.96 7.19
C LEU A 297 -6.29 -8.15 7.93
N ARG A 298 -6.27 -9.34 7.31
CA ARG A 298 -6.72 -10.56 7.99
C ARG A 298 -5.96 -10.77 9.30
N VAL A 299 -6.70 -10.93 10.39
CA VAL A 299 -6.20 -11.27 11.72
C VAL A 299 -6.65 -12.66 12.14
N GLN A 300 -6.10 -13.17 13.26
CA GLN A 300 -6.31 -14.55 13.72
C GLN A 300 -7.75 -14.79 14.16
N ASP A 301 -8.29 -13.88 14.94
CA ASP A 301 -9.60 -14.02 15.55
C ASP A 301 -10.33 -12.68 15.71
N ARG A 302 -11.54 -12.75 16.28
CA ARG A 302 -12.39 -11.57 16.52
C ARG A 302 -11.80 -10.59 17.55
N GLN A 303 -11.06 -11.12 18.54
CA GLN A 303 -10.45 -10.30 19.56
C GLN A 303 -9.37 -9.39 18.97
N ASP A 304 -8.49 -9.97 18.13
CA ASP A 304 -7.49 -9.22 17.39
C ASP A 304 -8.11 -8.10 16.54
N SER A 305 -9.24 -8.40 15.88
CA SER A 305 -9.97 -7.40 15.10
C SER A 305 -10.58 -6.30 15.97
N ASN A 306 -11.18 -6.67 17.11
CA ASN A 306 -11.76 -5.72 18.03
C ASN A 306 -10.72 -4.80 18.68
N ASP A 307 -9.55 -5.32 19.03
CA ASP A 307 -8.46 -4.53 19.60
C ASP A 307 -7.91 -3.49 18.60
N MET A 308 -8.05 -3.75 17.29
CA MET A 308 -7.63 -2.83 16.24
C MET A 308 -8.72 -1.87 15.78
N LEU A 309 -9.92 -2.38 15.52
CA LEU A 309 -10.99 -1.66 14.82
C LEU A 309 -12.23 -1.41 15.69
N HIS A 310 -12.29 -1.98 16.90
CA HIS A 310 -13.51 -2.10 17.70
C HIS A 310 -14.68 -2.78 16.96
N LYS A 311 -14.32 -3.59 15.94
CA LYS A 311 -15.23 -4.37 15.09
C LYS A 311 -14.61 -5.71 14.74
N PRO A 312 -15.40 -6.79 14.58
CA PRO A 312 -14.87 -8.13 14.33
C PRO A 312 -14.52 -8.39 12.85
N ASP A 313 -14.67 -7.40 11.97
CA ASP A 313 -14.77 -7.58 10.52
C ASP A 313 -13.48 -8.11 9.88
N ALA A 314 -12.32 -7.71 10.39
CA ALA A 314 -11.03 -8.14 9.84
C ALA A 314 -10.75 -9.64 10.07
N ALA A 315 -11.41 -10.27 11.06
CA ALA A 315 -11.32 -11.71 11.27
C ALA A 315 -11.96 -12.54 10.14
N TYR A 316 -12.83 -11.95 9.35
CA TYR A 316 -13.54 -12.62 8.25
C TYR A 316 -12.89 -12.41 6.88
N ILE A 317 -11.80 -11.66 6.82
CA ILE A 317 -11.04 -11.47 5.58
C ILE A 317 -10.40 -12.79 5.18
N THR A 318 -10.62 -13.23 3.94
CA THR A 318 -10.03 -14.45 3.38
C THR A 318 -8.92 -14.16 2.36
N GLN A 319 -9.00 -13.04 1.65
CA GLN A 319 -8.06 -12.66 0.61
C GLN A 319 -6.81 -12.00 1.19
N ALA A 320 -5.64 -12.33 0.64
CA ALA A 320 -4.41 -11.61 0.95
C ALA A 320 -4.44 -10.19 0.37
N GLY A 321 -3.91 -9.21 1.10
CA GLY A 321 -3.92 -7.80 0.71
C GLY A 321 -5.27 -7.10 0.90
N ARG A 322 -6.32 -7.81 1.31
CA ARG A 322 -7.59 -7.19 1.69
C ARG A 322 -7.45 -6.52 3.04
N CYS A 323 -7.89 -5.26 3.15
CA CYS A 323 -7.62 -4.43 4.32
C CYS A 323 -8.78 -3.49 4.63
N TYR A 324 -9.06 -3.30 5.91
CA TYR A 324 -9.90 -2.21 6.42
C TYR A 324 -9.03 -0.99 6.75
N LEU A 325 -9.43 0.16 6.26
CA LEU A 325 -8.92 1.47 6.70
C LEU A 325 -9.95 2.08 7.65
N GLN A 326 -9.54 2.35 8.87
CA GLN A 326 -10.32 3.12 9.85
C GLN A 326 -9.55 4.39 10.20
N VAL A 327 -10.24 5.54 10.26
CA VAL A 327 -9.68 6.81 10.69
C VAL A 327 -10.59 7.41 11.77
N GLY A 328 -9.97 7.91 12.82
CA GLY A 328 -10.70 8.46 13.96
C GLY A 328 -11.59 7.42 14.64
N ASN A 329 -12.74 7.87 15.13
CA ASN A 329 -13.79 7.01 15.69
C ASN A 329 -14.85 6.75 14.62
N ASP A 330 -14.48 6.01 13.56
CA ASP A 330 -15.32 5.71 12.40
C ASP A 330 -15.66 6.91 11.49
N GLU A 331 -14.84 7.97 11.50
CA GLU A 331 -14.92 9.03 10.49
C GLU A 331 -14.76 8.48 9.07
N ILE A 332 -13.86 7.49 8.92
CA ILE A 332 -13.67 6.69 7.73
C ILE A 332 -13.60 5.23 8.15
N TYR A 333 -14.38 4.37 7.50
CA TYR A 333 -14.31 2.92 7.65
C TYR A 333 -14.53 2.28 6.29
N GLU A 334 -13.44 1.88 5.64
CA GLU A 334 -13.45 1.46 4.24
C GLU A 334 -12.71 0.14 4.05
N LEU A 335 -13.29 -0.75 3.23
CA LEU A 335 -12.67 -2.00 2.81
C LEU A 335 -12.05 -1.81 1.42
N PHE A 336 -10.80 -2.21 1.25
CA PHE A 336 -10.08 -2.09 -0.02
C PHE A 336 -9.16 -3.28 -0.28
N GLN A 337 -8.71 -3.43 -1.52
CA GLN A 337 -7.63 -4.34 -1.90
C GLN A 337 -6.35 -3.54 -2.07
N SER A 338 -5.31 -3.92 -1.33
CA SER A 338 -3.99 -3.32 -1.43
C SER A 338 -3.31 -3.68 -2.75
N GLY A 339 -2.53 -2.75 -3.29
CA GLY A 339 -1.61 -3.04 -4.38
C GLY A 339 -0.51 -4.01 -3.94
N TRP A 340 -0.08 -4.86 -4.86
CA TRP A 340 1.02 -5.80 -4.68
C TRP A 340 2.26 -5.31 -5.42
N SER A 341 3.22 -4.75 -4.68
CA SER A 341 4.47 -4.21 -5.24
C SER A 341 5.48 -5.27 -5.65
N GLY A 342 5.35 -6.49 -5.12
CA GLY A 342 6.17 -7.64 -5.48
C GLY A 342 5.69 -8.40 -6.72
N ALA A 343 4.68 -7.90 -7.45
CA ALA A 343 4.19 -8.51 -8.68
C ALA A 343 5.29 -8.59 -9.75
N PRO A 344 5.35 -9.66 -10.56
CA PRO A 344 6.31 -9.75 -11.66
C PRO A 344 6.09 -8.63 -12.68
N TYR A 345 7.17 -7.98 -13.09
CA TYR A 345 7.17 -6.99 -14.16
C TYR A 345 7.93 -7.50 -15.38
N ASP A 346 7.32 -7.44 -16.56
CA ASP A 346 7.93 -7.82 -17.83
C ASP A 346 8.03 -6.60 -18.76
N ASP A 347 9.26 -6.14 -18.98
CA ASP A 347 9.59 -4.99 -19.83
C ASP A 347 9.51 -5.33 -21.32
N SER A 348 9.42 -6.63 -21.67
CA SER A 348 9.43 -7.10 -23.05
C SER A 348 8.06 -7.02 -23.75
N ASN A 349 7.01 -6.67 -23.02
CA ASN A 349 5.66 -6.52 -23.59
C ASN A 349 5.47 -5.15 -24.26
N GLU A 350 6.11 -4.98 -25.41
CA GLU A 350 5.66 -3.99 -26.39
C GLU A 350 4.33 -4.45 -27.00
N GLY A 351 3.25 -4.11 -26.35
CA GLY A 351 1.91 -4.29 -26.92
C GLY A 351 1.11 -5.46 -26.35
N GLY A 352 0.25 -5.11 -25.43
CA GLY A 352 -0.92 -5.90 -25.05
C GLY A 352 -0.64 -7.01 -24.05
N LYS A 353 -1.45 -7.08 -23.00
CA LYS A 353 -1.55 -8.24 -22.10
C LYS A 353 -1.62 -9.50 -22.96
N GLN A 354 -0.54 -10.29 -23.01
CA GLN A 354 -0.68 -11.66 -23.44
C GLN A 354 -1.57 -12.34 -22.41
N GLU A 355 -2.82 -12.55 -22.77
CA GLU A 355 -3.70 -13.43 -22.02
C GLU A 355 -3.05 -14.82 -22.06
N ILE A 356 -2.40 -15.19 -20.96
CA ILE A 356 -1.85 -16.53 -20.79
C ILE A 356 -3.06 -17.44 -20.63
N ALA A 357 -3.43 -18.12 -21.71
CA ALA A 357 -4.45 -19.13 -21.64
C ALA A 357 -3.93 -20.28 -20.77
N THR A 358 -4.62 -20.57 -19.67
CA THR A 358 -4.34 -21.74 -18.84
C THR A 358 -5.38 -22.80 -19.13
N MET A 359 -4.92 -24.01 -19.44
CA MET A 359 -5.79 -25.19 -19.58
C MET A 359 -5.86 -25.91 -18.25
N ILE A 360 -7.05 -26.17 -17.76
CA ILE A 360 -7.29 -27.06 -16.62
C ILE A 360 -7.37 -28.48 -17.14
N THR A 361 -6.45 -29.32 -16.72
CA THR A 361 -6.49 -30.76 -17.06
C THR A 361 -7.65 -31.46 -16.37
N PRO A 362 -8.14 -32.61 -16.87
CA PRO A 362 -9.21 -33.37 -16.21
C PRO A 362 -8.90 -33.80 -14.77
N THR A 363 -7.65 -33.73 -14.36
CA THR A 363 -7.17 -33.99 -12.99
C THR A 363 -7.11 -32.75 -12.12
N GLY A 364 -7.64 -31.59 -12.55
CA GLY A 364 -7.67 -30.34 -11.80
C GLY A 364 -6.34 -29.59 -11.75
N LYS A 365 -5.31 -30.02 -12.52
CA LYS A 365 -4.04 -29.28 -12.62
C LYS A 365 -4.11 -28.23 -13.70
N THR A 366 -3.60 -27.03 -13.41
CA THR A 366 -3.46 -25.93 -14.39
C THR A 366 -2.19 -26.12 -15.20
N ALA A 367 -2.30 -26.09 -16.54
CA ALA A 367 -1.18 -26.07 -17.47
C ALA A 367 -1.26 -24.80 -18.32
N ILE A 368 -0.15 -24.09 -18.46
CA ILE A 368 -0.06 -22.87 -19.28
C ILE A 368 0.03 -23.30 -20.74
N VAL A 369 -0.90 -22.83 -21.57
CA VAL A 369 -0.91 -23.07 -23.02
C VAL A 369 -0.37 -21.81 -23.71
N GLY A 370 0.92 -21.80 -24.02
CA GLY A 370 1.51 -20.74 -24.83
C GLY A 370 2.98 -20.47 -24.47
N SER A 371 3.76 -20.35 -25.51
CA SER A 371 5.19 -20.05 -25.72
C SER A 371 6.14 -20.04 -24.51
N HIS A 372 7.20 -20.82 -24.69
CA HIS A 372 8.40 -20.89 -23.86
C HIS A 372 9.14 -19.54 -23.76
N THR A 373 8.70 -18.65 -22.87
CA THR A 373 9.59 -17.61 -22.35
C THR A 373 10.17 -18.09 -21.05
N LYS A 374 11.48 -18.35 -21.03
CA LYS A 374 12.22 -18.71 -19.83
C LYS A 374 12.01 -17.61 -18.79
N MET A 375 11.37 -17.95 -17.66
CA MET A 375 11.32 -17.08 -16.47
C MET A 375 12.74 -16.68 -16.07
N LYS A 376 13.14 -15.46 -16.31
CA LYS A 376 14.34 -14.86 -15.73
C LYS A 376 14.07 -14.54 -14.25
N ARG A 377 15.06 -14.83 -13.42
CA ARG A 377 15.03 -14.81 -11.97
C ARG A 377 14.46 -13.50 -11.37
N LYS A 378 13.56 -13.67 -10.40
CA LYS A 378 12.87 -12.64 -9.59
C LYS A 378 13.76 -11.56 -8.93
N GLU A 379 15.06 -11.77 -8.82
CA GLU A 379 16.00 -10.85 -8.17
C GLU A 379 16.47 -9.68 -9.05
N GLN A 380 16.52 -9.84 -10.38
CA GLN A 380 16.94 -8.76 -11.27
C GLN A 380 15.87 -7.67 -11.49
N GLU A 381 14.60 -8.00 -11.29
CA GLU A 381 13.48 -7.08 -11.56
C GLU A 381 13.28 -6.06 -10.46
N LYS A 382 13.48 -6.46 -9.18
CA LYS A 382 13.42 -5.54 -8.04
C LYS A 382 14.53 -4.46 -8.12
N LEU A 383 15.72 -4.84 -8.58
CA LEU A 383 16.84 -3.93 -8.72
C LEU A 383 16.58 -2.80 -9.73
N ARG A 384 15.80 -3.06 -10.79
CA ARG A 384 15.46 -2.06 -11.82
C ARG A 384 14.59 -0.93 -11.30
N TRP A 385 13.65 -1.20 -10.41
CA TRP A 385 12.83 -0.20 -9.75
C TRP A 385 13.66 0.79 -8.94
N TYR A 386 14.59 0.29 -8.15
CA TYR A 386 15.47 1.13 -7.34
C TYR A 386 16.42 1.95 -8.20
N LEU A 387 16.97 1.36 -9.24
CA LEU A 387 17.83 2.07 -10.20
C LEU A 387 17.07 3.18 -10.94
N PHE A 388 15.79 2.96 -11.23
CA PHE A 388 14.94 3.96 -11.85
C PHE A 388 14.68 5.14 -10.91
N LEU A 389 14.24 4.89 -9.67
CA LEU A 389 14.05 5.94 -8.66
C LEU A 389 15.37 6.68 -8.35
N TYR A 390 16.49 5.96 -8.30
CA TYR A 390 17.82 6.52 -8.13
C TYR A 390 18.21 7.44 -9.30
N ARG A 391 17.96 7.03 -10.54
CA ARG A 391 18.19 7.87 -11.73
C ARG A 391 17.32 9.13 -11.72
N CYS A 392 16.06 9.01 -11.31
CA CYS A 392 15.16 10.16 -11.16
C CYS A 392 15.68 11.14 -10.10
N ALA A 393 16.10 10.66 -8.93
CA ALA A 393 16.69 11.50 -7.89
C ALA A 393 17.97 12.20 -8.37
N ARG A 394 18.83 11.47 -9.11
CA ARG A 394 20.07 12.01 -9.68
C ARG A 394 19.86 13.12 -10.72
N SER A 395 18.76 13.07 -11.46
CA SER A 395 18.47 14.10 -12.49
C SER A 395 17.99 15.43 -11.88
N ILE A 396 17.53 15.44 -10.63
CA ILE A 396 17.05 16.63 -9.92
C ILE A 396 18.16 17.31 -9.12
N SER A 397 19.13 16.52 -8.62
CA SER A 397 20.27 17.06 -7.86
C SER A 397 21.21 17.84 -8.75
N LYS A 398 21.12 19.17 -8.71
CA LYS A 398 22.05 20.09 -9.40
C LYS A 398 23.42 20.22 -8.73
N SER A 399 23.71 19.48 -7.67
CA SER A 399 25.01 19.52 -6.98
C SER A 399 25.92 18.41 -7.51
N ASP A 400 26.60 18.68 -8.62
CA ASP A 400 27.60 17.79 -9.25
C ASP A 400 28.77 17.38 -8.35
N GLU A 401 29.05 18.11 -7.27
CA GLU A 401 30.15 17.79 -6.34
C GLU A 401 29.83 16.62 -5.41
N PHE A 402 28.60 16.51 -4.93
CA PHE A 402 28.18 15.42 -4.03
C PHE A 402 28.14 14.07 -4.72
N LEU A 403 27.87 14.07 -6.04
CA LEU A 403 27.76 12.86 -6.86
C LEU A 403 29.11 12.32 -7.34
N LYS A 404 30.15 13.16 -7.43
CA LYS A 404 31.50 12.73 -7.78
C LYS A 404 32.20 11.97 -6.66
N GLU A 405 31.88 12.27 -5.39
CA GLU A 405 32.34 11.48 -4.25
C GLU A 405 31.61 10.14 -4.11
N ALA A 406 30.35 10.06 -4.52
CA ALA A 406 29.55 8.83 -4.45
C ALA A 406 29.94 7.78 -5.52
N ASP A 407 30.41 8.19 -6.70
CA ASP A 407 30.87 7.27 -7.77
C ASP A 407 32.23 6.59 -7.43
N SER A 408 32.98 7.11 -6.45
CA SER A 408 34.26 6.53 -6.05
C SER A 408 34.18 5.43 -5.00
N ASN A 409 33.03 5.25 -4.32
CA ASN A 409 32.85 4.29 -3.22
C ASN A 409 31.47 3.61 -3.29
N GLN A 410 31.35 2.55 -4.07
CA GLN A 410 30.10 1.80 -4.30
C GLN A 410 29.54 1.06 -3.06
N GLY A 411 30.17 1.14 -1.90
CA GLY A 411 29.71 0.47 -0.67
C GLY A 411 29.26 1.40 0.48
N ASP A 412 29.60 2.69 0.45
CA ASP A 412 29.64 3.51 1.66
C ASP A 412 28.63 4.67 1.75
N VAL A 413 27.87 4.99 0.70
CA VAL A 413 27.01 6.18 0.69
C VAL A 413 25.90 6.12 1.74
N ILE A 414 25.41 4.92 2.04
CA ILE A 414 24.37 4.71 3.06
C ILE A 414 24.97 4.81 4.46
N ASN A 415 26.16 4.28 4.65
CA ASN A 415 26.93 4.42 5.89
C ASN A 415 27.36 5.87 6.09
N LEU A 416 27.77 6.58 5.04
CA LEU A 416 28.13 8.00 5.06
C LEU A 416 26.96 8.93 5.40
N LEU A 417 25.74 8.68 4.91
CA LEU A 417 24.56 9.45 5.28
C LEU A 417 24.14 9.17 6.74
N ALA A 418 24.16 7.90 7.15
CA ALA A 418 23.90 7.52 8.54
C ALA A 418 25.02 8.08 9.47
N ASP A 419 26.29 8.00 9.07
CA ASP A 419 27.42 8.54 9.82
C ASP A 419 27.44 10.08 9.81
N LYS A 420 27.06 10.74 8.73
CA LYS A 420 26.92 12.20 8.68
C LYS A 420 25.77 12.72 9.54
N ILE A 421 24.65 12.00 9.62
CA ILE A 421 23.57 12.30 10.57
C ILE A 421 24.07 12.11 12.01
N ILE A 422 24.83 11.05 12.27
CA ILE A 422 25.43 10.76 13.58
C ILE A 422 26.56 11.76 13.90
N GLU A 423 27.40 12.14 12.95
CA GLU A 423 28.47 13.10 13.13
C GLU A 423 27.96 14.53 13.35
N ASN A 424 26.91 14.93 12.63
CA ASN A 424 26.25 16.21 12.88
C ASN A 424 25.48 16.24 14.21
N ALA A 425 25.00 15.10 14.70
CA ALA A 425 24.41 14.95 16.02
C ALA A 425 25.47 14.96 17.15
N ARG A 426 26.76 14.68 16.83
CA ARG A 426 27.89 14.73 17.80
C ARG A 426 28.57 16.10 17.88
N LYS A 427 28.51 16.94 16.85
CA LYS A 427 29.15 18.26 16.80
C LYS A 427 28.29 19.37 17.41
N ASN A 428 27.13 19.05 17.93
CA ASN A 428 26.18 19.89 18.64
C ASN A 428 25.71 19.21 19.92
#